data_a33552942423bd5895458826d389774c
#
_entry.id   a33552942423bd5895458826d389774c
#
_cell.length_a   1.000
_cell.length_b   1.000
_cell.length_c   1.000
_cell.angle_alpha   90.00
_cell.angle_beta   90.00
_cell.angle_gamma   90.00
#
_symmetry.space_group_name_H-M   'P 1'
#
loop_
_entity.id
_entity.type
_entity.pdbx_description
1 polymer ?
#
loop_
_entity_poly.entity_id
_entity_poly.type
_entity_poly.pdbx_seq_one_letter_code
_entity_poly.pdbx_strand_id
1 'polypeptide(L)'
;MNRNEIRSTLDEESVRLSKALGQNLLHDQNVLRRIAKAADLHPADQALEIGPGLGALTEHLLAAVDQLTAIEMDKRLHAHLSKRFGATEKLRLIHADALKYFRNTEVDWSDWKLVSNLPYNVASPLLVDLAAMPRGPERLVVT
;
A
#
# COMPACT_ATOMS: atom_id res chain seq x y z
N MET A 1 7.63 -20.46 -18.39
CA MET A 1 6.41 -19.61 -18.38
C MET A 1 6.69 -18.28 -19.08
N ASN A 2 5.87 -17.93 -20.01
CA ASN A 2 5.99 -16.61 -20.66
C ASN A 2 5.30 -15.52 -19.82
N ARG A 3 5.52 -14.25 -20.19
CA ARG A 3 4.94 -13.10 -19.45
C ARG A 3 3.41 -13.13 -19.38
N ASN A 4 2.75 -13.63 -20.39
CA ASN A 4 1.29 -13.68 -20.46
C ASN A 4 0.72 -14.78 -19.53
N GLU A 5 1.39 -15.92 -19.45
CA GLU A 5 1.01 -17.00 -18.55
C GLU A 5 1.18 -16.59 -17.08
N ILE A 6 2.29 -15.90 -16.77
CA ILE A 6 2.50 -15.36 -15.40
C ILE A 6 1.42 -14.35 -15.05
N ARG A 7 1.07 -13.47 -15.97
CA ARG A 7 0.04 -12.45 -15.76
C ARG A 7 -1.34 -13.08 -15.56
N SER A 8 -1.74 -14.03 -16.40
CA SER A 8 -3.02 -14.72 -16.27
C SER A 8 -3.12 -15.47 -14.94
N THR A 9 -2.07 -16.16 -14.54
CA THR A 9 -2.03 -16.89 -13.25
C THR A 9 -2.16 -15.94 -12.06
N LEU A 10 -1.48 -14.78 -12.11
CA LEU A 10 -1.59 -13.76 -11.07
C LEU A 10 -2.98 -13.14 -11.03
N ASP A 11 -3.60 -12.91 -12.18
CA ASP A 11 -4.97 -12.37 -12.27
C ASP A 11 -5.99 -13.34 -11.69
N GLU A 12 -5.87 -14.63 -11.99
CA GLU A 12 -6.72 -15.70 -11.43
C GLU A 12 -6.55 -15.81 -9.90
N GLU A 13 -5.34 -15.76 -9.42
CA GLU A 13 -5.02 -15.78 -7.99
C GLU A 13 -5.58 -14.55 -7.28
N SER A 14 -5.48 -13.37 -7.91
CA SER A 14 -6.03 -12.12 -7.40
C SER A 14 -7.55 -12.18 -7.26
N VAL A 15 -8.25 -12.70 -8.26
CA VAL A 15 -9.71 -12.86 -8.21
C VAL A 15 -10.09 -13.83 -7.09
N ARG A 16 -9.38 -14.92 -6.93
CA ARG A 16 -9.62 -15.92 -5.89
C ARG A 16 -9.41 -15.35 -4.49
N LEU A 17 -8.33 -14.60 -4.27
CA LEU A 17 -8.05 -13.92 -3.01
C LEU A 17 -9.10 -12.87 -2.69
N SER A 18 -9.51 -12.08 -3.66
CA SER A 18 -10.56 -11.08 -3.54
C SER A 18 -11.85 -11.68 -3.02
N LYS A 19 -12.31 -12.78 -3.64
CA LYS A 19 -13.52 -13.50 -3.21
C LYS A 19 -13.38 -14.10 -1.81
N ALA A 20 -12.24 -14.72 -1.51
CA ALA A 20 -11.98 -15.35 -0.23
C ALA A 20 -11.96 -14.37 0.93
N LEU A 21 -11.52 -13.12 0.69
CA LEU A 21 -11.38 -12.07 1.69
C LEU A 21 -12.60 -11.14 1.75
N GLY A 22 -13.58 -11.30 0.85
CA GLY A 22 -14.74 -10.43 0.76
C GLY A 22 -14.38 -8.98 0.43
N GLN A 23 -13.26 -8.77 -0.24
CA GLN A 23 -12.78 -7.43 -0.57
C GLN A 23 -13.43 -6.89 -1.83
N ASN A 24 -13.87 -5.63 -1.75
CA ASN A 24 -14.18 -4.84 -2.92
C ASN A 24 -12.87 -4.27 -3.47
N LEU A 25 -12.50 -4.72 -4.66
CA LEU A 25 -11.29 -4.22 -5.32
C LEU A 25 -11.55 -2.84 -5.91
N LEU A 26 -10.66 -1.91 -5.62
CA LEU A 26 -10.60 -0.64 -6.33
C LEU A 26 -9.92 -0.88 -7.68
N HIS A 27 -10.73 -1.05 -8.74
CA HIS A 27 -10.23 -1.29 -10.10
C HIS A 27 -10.27 -0.05 -11.01
N ASP A 28 -10.89 1.02 -10.54
CA ASP A 28 -11.00 2.24 -11.34
C ASP A 28 -9.64 2.94 -11.45
N GLN A 29 -9.01 2.81 -12.61
CA GLN A 29 -7.72 3.40 -12.89
C GLN A 29 -7.73 4.94 -12.78
N ASN A 30 -8.86 5.58 -13.03
CA ASN A 30 -8.98 7.02 -12.89
C ASN A 30 -8.95 7.44 -11.43
N VAL A 31 -9.62 6.69 -10.56
CA VAL A 31 -9.59 6.92 -9.10
C VAL A 31 -8.18 6.70 -8.56
N LEU A 32 -7.51 5.63 -8.94
CA LEU A 32 -6.13 5.34 -8.53
C LEU A 32 -5.15 6.43 -8.95
N ARG A 33 -5.27 6.95 -10.17
CA ARG A 33 -4.46 8.07 -10.63
C ARG A 33 -4.74 9.35 -9.85
N ARG A 34 -6.00 9.62 -9.52
CA ARG A 34 -6.38 10.79 -8.71
C ARG A 34 -5.80 10.71 -7.29
N ILE A 35 -5.81 9.54 -6.68
CA ILE A 35 -5.20 9.31 -5.37
C ILE A 35 -3.68 9.58 -5.45
N ALA A 36 -3.00 8.98 -6.40
CA ALA A 36 -1.57 9.18 -6.61
C ALA A 36 -1.22 10.65 -6.89
N LYS A 37 -2.04 11.35 -7.67
CA LYS A 37 -1.86 12.77 -7.95
C LYS A 37 -2.05 13.64 -6.71
N ALA A 38 -3.05 13.33 -5.88
CA ALA A 38 -3.30 14.05 -4.63
C ALA A 38 -2.14 13.93 -3.64
N ALA A 39 -1.39 12.85 -3.70
CA ALA A 39 -0.21 12.63 -2.88
C ALA A 39 0.98 13.51 -3.29
N ASP A 40 0.96 14.07 -4.50
CA ASP A 40 2.02 14.94 -5.03
C ASP A 40 3.41 14.31 -4.87
N LEU A 41 3.54 13.07 -5.33
CA LEU A 41 4.75 12.28 -5.18
C LEU A 41 5.82 12.69 -6.19
N HIS A 42 7.05 12.78 -5.70
CA HIS A 42 8.26 12.95 -6.49
C HIS A 42 9.16 11.73 -6.33
N PRO A 43 10.05 11.42 -7.30
CA PRO A 43 10.90 10.22 -7.22
C PRO A 43 11.71 10.09 -5.93
N ALA A 44 12.20 11.20 -5.39
CA ALA A 44 13.00 11.22 -4.16
C ALA A 44 12.17 11.11 -2.87
N ASP A 45 10.83 11.12 -2.95
CA ASP A 45 9.96 11.02 -1.78
C ASP A 45 10.03 9.63 -1.15
N GLN A 46 9.90 9.61 0.16
CA GLN A 46 9.66 8.38 0.91
C GLN A 46 8.15 8.18 1.05
N ALA A 47 7.63 7.16 0.38
CA ALA A 47 6.21 6.86 0.39
C ALA A 47 5.89 5.63 1.26
N LEU A 48 4.75 5.68 1.91
CA LEU A 48 4.23 4.61 2.76
C LEU A 48 2.81 4.27 2.35
N GLU A 49 2.56 3.00 2.11
CA GLU A 49 1.23 2.47 1.84
C GLU A 49 0.82 1.50 2.94
N ILE A 50 -0.39 1.67 3.45
CA ILE A 50 -0.95 0.76 4.45
C ILE A 50 -2.10 -0.01 3.82
N GLY A 51 -2.08 -1.33 3.97
CA GLY A 51 -3.11 -2.20 3.43
C GLY A 51 -3.13 -2.22 1.91
N PRO A 52 -2.01 -2.54 1.24
CA PRO A 52 -1.93 -2.54 -0.23
C PRO A 52 -2.88 -3.53 -0.90
N GLY A 53 -3.37 -4.52 -0.16
CA GLY A 53 -4.31 -5.51 -0.67
C GLY A 53 -3.72 -6.32 -1.82
N LEU A 54 -4.33 -6.22 -3.00
CA LEU A 54 -3.83 -6.89 -4.20
C LEU A 54 -2.78 -6.08 -4.98
N GLY A 55 -2.50 -4.85 -4.54
CA GLY A 55 -1.43 -4.04 -5.10
C GLY A 55 -1.83 -3.11 -6.25
N ALA A 56 -3.11 -2.81 -6.43
CA ALA A 56 -3.56 -1.92 -7.50
C ALA A 56 -3.03 -0.49 -7.32
N LEU A 57 -3.13 0.07 -6.13
CA LEU A 57 -2.52 1.37 -5.81
C LEU A 57 -1.00 1.27 -5.76
N THR A 58 -0.47 0.20 -5.20
CA THR A 58 0.98 -0.06 -5.11
C THR A 58 1.68 0.11 -6.46
N GLU A 59 1.11 -0.41 -7.53
CA GLU A 59 1.64 -0.29 -8.89
C GLU A 59 1.79 1.18 -9.31
N HIS A 60 0.80 2.02 -9.03
CA HIS A 60 0.86 3.46 -9.32
C HIS A 60 1.91 4.18 -8.47
N LEU A 61 2.00 3.82 -7.19
CA LEU A 61 2.99 4.43 -6.30
C LEU A 61 4.42 4.07 -6.68
N LEU A 62 4.68 2.82 -7.06
CA LEU A 62 6.00 2.37 -7.54
C LEU A 62 6.44 3.09 -8.83
N ALA A 63 5.50 3.54 -9.64
CA ALA A 63 5.80 4.33 -10.82
C ALA A 63 6.20 5.78 -10.48
N ALA A 64 5.82 6.28 -9.31
CA ALA A 64 6.01 7.67 -8.90
C ALA A 64 7.23 7.91 -8.00
N VAL A 65 7.66 6.90 -7.24
CA VAL A 65 8.74 7.03 -6.26
C VAL A 65 9.83 5.98 -6.45
N ASP A 66 11.04 6.28 -5.98
CA ASP A 66 12.16 5.33 -6.00
C ASP A 66 12.11 4.34 -4.84
N GLN A 67 11.47 4.71 -3.73
CA GLN A 67 11.34 3.89 -2.54
C GLN A 67 9.91 3.92 -1.99
N LEU A 68 9.28 2.75 -1.91
CA LEU A 68 7.96 2.55 -1.33
C LEU A 68 8.06 1.52 -0.19
N THR A 69 7.53 1.87 0.96
CA THR A 69 7.31 0.92 2.06
C THR A 69 5.81 0.61 2.13
N ALA A 70 5.45 -0.66 2.15
CA ALA A 70 4.07 -1.10 2.27
C ALA A 70 3.91 -2.05 3.47
N ILE A 71 2.86 -1.85 4.24
CA ILE A 71 2.54 -2.65 5.43
C ILE A 71 1.24 -3.40 5.18
N GLU A 72 1.31 -4.72 5.14
CA GLU A 72 0.16 -5.61 4.96
C GLU A 72 0.03 -6.57 6.15
N MET A 73 -1.14 -6.58 6.74
CA MET A 73 -1.44 -7.43 7.90
C MET A 73 -1.83 -8.85 7.51
N ASP A 74 -2.52 -9.04 6.40
CA ASP A 74 -2.97 -10.36 5.96
C ASP A 74 -1.81 -11.15 5.35
N LYS A 75 -1.57 -12.33 5.89
CA LYS A 75 -0.47 -13.21 5.46
C LYS A 75 -0.60 -13.65 3.99
N ARG A 76 -1.82 -13.88 3.53
CA ARG A 76 -2.07 -14.32 2.14
C ARG A 76 -1.84 -13.20 1.15
N LEU A 77 -2.30 -11.99 1.48
CA LEU A 77 -2.06 -10.79 0.68
C LEU A 77 -0.58 -10.42 0.66
N HIS A 78 0.09 -10.50 1.79
CA HIS A 78 1.54 -10.29 1.86
C HIS A 78 2.30 -11.26 0.94
N ALA A 79 1.95 -12.56 0.96
CA ALA A 79 2.55 -13.55 0.07
C ALA A 79 2.28 -13.26 -1.40
N HIS A 80 1.04 -12.85 -1.74
CA HIS A 80 0.67 -12.45 -3.09
C HIS A 80 1.48 -11.24 -3.58
N LEU A 81 1.59 -10.21 -2.76
CA LEU A 81 2.37 -9.00 -3.06
C LEU A 81 3.86 -9.31 -3.24
N SER A 82 4.43 -10.16 -2.38
CA SER A 82 5.82 -10.61 -2.49
C SER A 82 6.07 -11.29 -3.84
N LYS A 83 5.13 -12.09 -4.30
CA LYS A 83 5.21 -12.77 -5.59
C LYS A 83 5.04 -11.80 -6.76
N ARG A 84 4.07 -10.88 -6.66
CA ARG A 84 3.77 -9.91 -7.73
C ARG A 84 4.89 -8.89 -7.93
N PHE A 85 5.46 -8.38 -6.86
CA PHE A 85 6.45 -7.30 -6.87
C PHE A 85 7.86 -7.73 -6.44
N GLY A 86 8.11 -9.03 -6.25
CA GLY A 86 9.36 -9.53 -5.72
C GLY A 86 10.60 -9.26 -6.58
N ALA A 87 10.41 -8.87 -7.85
CA ALA A 87 11.52 -8.53 -8.75
C ALA A 87 11.99 -7.07 -8.62
N THR A 88 11.27 -6.21 -7.89
CA THR A 88 11.66 -4.81 -7.73
C THR A 88 12.32 -4.56 -6.37
N GLU A 89 13.43 -3.83 -6.36
CA GLU A 89 14.10 -3.37 -5.15
C GLU A 89 13.47 -2.08 -4.58
N LYS A 90 12.54 -1.48 -5.31
CA LYS A 90 11.85 -0.25 -4.89
C LYS A 90 10.84 -0.47 -3.75
N LEU A 91 10.36 -1.69 -3.58
CA LEU A 91 9.36 -2.02 -2.58
C LEU A 91 9.97 -2.72 -1.37
N ARG A 92 9.77 -2.11 -0.21
CA ARG A 92 9.95 -2.77 1.09
C ARG A 92 8.58 -3.19 1.62
N LEU A 93 8.32 -4.48 1.61
CA LEU A 93 7.05 -5.05 2.06
C LEU A 93 7.17 -5.60 3.47
N ILE A 94 6.33 -5.09 4.39
CA ILE A 94 6.33 -5.46 5.80
C ILE A 94 5.04 -6.21 6.13
N HIS A 95 5.16 -7.38 6.76
CA HIS A 95 4.03 -8.11 7.30
C HIS A 95 3.81 -7.69 8.75
N ALA A 96 2.84 -6.83 8.99
CA ALA A 96 2.53 -6.28 10.30
C ALA A 96 1.13 -5.68 10.37
N ASP A 97 0.62 -5.51 11.59
CA ASP A 97 -0.49 -4.62 11.88
C ASP A 97 0.04 -3.18 11.94
N ALA A 98 -0.46 -2.30 11.09
CA ALA A 98 0.07 -0.95 10.94
C ALA A 98 -0.05 -0.12 12.23
N LEU A 99 -1.17 -0.21 12.97
CA LEU A 99 -1.32 0.50 14.24
C LEU A 99 -0.27 0.08 15.26
N LYS A 100 -0.06 -1.21 15.41
CA LYS A 100 0.98 -1.75 16.30
C LYS A 100 2.38 -1.37 15.82
N TYR A 101 2.62 -1.42 14.52
CA TYR A 101 3.89 -1.02 13.94
C TYR A 101 4.24 0.42 14.28
N PHE A 102 3.31 1.36 14.09
CA PHE A 102 3.53 2.77 14.43
C PHE A 102 3.70 3.00 15.93
N ARG A 103 2.94 2.32 16.77
CA ARG A 103 3.04 2.45 18.24
C ARG A 103 4.33 1.90 18.80
N ASN A 104 4.89 0.87 18.17
CA ASN A 104 6.09 0.17 18.64
C ASN A 104 7.39 0.61 17.96
N THR A 105 7.32 1.55 17.03
CA THR A 105 8.48 1.99 16.24
C THR A 105 8.72 3.47 16.48
N GLU A 106 9.89 3.82 17.00
CA GLU A 106 10.34 5.22 17.15
C GLU A 106 10.97 5.72 15.84
N VAL A 107 10.14 5.88 14.82
CA VAL A 107 10.56 6.40 13.51
C VAL A 107 10.06 7.83 13.35
N ASP A 108 10.93 8.69 12.82
CA ASP A 108 10.54 10.02 12.37
C ASP A 108 9.90 9.92 10.99
N TRP A 109 8.59 10.12 10.93
CA TRP A 109 7.81 10.04 9.70
C TRP A 109 7.59 11.40 9.02
N SER A 110 8.20 12.48 9.56
CA SER A 110 7.93 13.85 9.08
C SER A 110 8.28 14.09 7.61
N ASP A 111 9.22 13.32 7.05
CA ASP A 111 9.61 13.39 5.64
C ASP A 111 8.88 12.35 4.76
N TRP A 112 7.90 11.65 5.33
CA TRP A 112 7.15 10.60 4.63
C TRP A 112 5.80 11.10 4.15
N LYS A 113 5.36 10.56 3.03
CA LYS A 113 3.99 10.72 2.50
C LYS A 113 3.27 9.38 2.56
N LEU A 114 2.13 9.36 3.26
CA LEU A 114 1.30 8.16 3.36
C LEU A 114 0.17 8.23 2.34
N VAL A 115 0.03 7.17 1.55
CA VAL A 115 -1.02 7.03 0.54
C VAL A 115 -1.67 5.66 0.70
N SER A 116 -2.95 5.61 1.00
CA SER A 116 -3.63 4.34 1.27
C SER A 116 -5.09 4.37 0.85
N ASN A 117 -5.60 3.20 0.47
CA ASN A 117 -7.02 2.94 0.31
C ASN A 117 -7.45 1.93 1.38
N LEU A 118 -8.15 2.39 2.41
CA LEU A 118 -8.47 1.60 3.60
C LEU A 118 -9.98 1.55 3.86
N PRO A 119 -10.49 0.43 4.44
CA PRO A 119 -11.83 0.40 5.02
C PRO A 119 -11.98 1.43 6.14
N TYR A 120 -13.15 2.02 6.30
CA TYR A 120 -13.40 3.09 7.28
C TYR A 120 -13.06 2.71 8.72
N ASN A 121 -13.35 1.47 9.12
CA ASN A 121 -13.07 0.98 10.47
C ASN A 121 -11.57 0.90 10.79
N VAL A 122 -10.71 0.80 9.78
CA VAL A 122 -9.25 0.81 9.93
C VAL A 122 -8.71 2.23 9.77
N ALA A 123 -9.23 2.97 8.79
CA ALA A 123 -8.75 4.30 8.44
C ALA A 123 -8.90 5.31 9.59
N SER A 124 -10.06 5.34 10.26
CA SER A 124 -10.34 6.33 11.31
C SER A 124 -9.40 6.24 12.50
N PRO A 125 -9.19 5.07 13.15
CA PRO A 125 -8.22 4.95 14.24
C PRO A 125 -6.79 5.27 13.81
N LEU A 126 -6.42 4.85 12.61
CA LEU A 126 -5.08 5.08 12.07
C LEU A 126 -4.81 6.56 11.85
N LEU A 127 -5.76 7.29 11.23
CA LEU A 127 -5.63 8.73 11.00
C LEU A 127 -5.53 9.51 12.30
N VAL A 128 -6.30 9.13 13.32
CA VAL A 128 -6.22 9.76 14.65
C VAL A 128 -4.84 9.56 15.27
N ASP A 129 -4.33 8.33 15.24
CA ASP A 129 -3.01 8.02 15.78
C ASP A 129 -1.89 8.77 15.04
N LEU A 130 -1.93 8.79 13.71
CA LEU A 130 -0.91 9.46 12.89
C LEU A 130 -0.96 10.98 13.04
N ALA A 131 -2.15 11.57 13.10
CA ALA A 131 -2.30 13.01 13.30
C ALA A 131 -1.84 13.48 14.68
N ALA A 132 -1.91 12.61 15.69
CA ALA A 132 -1.45 12.90 17.03
C ALA A 132 0.07 12.71 17.23
N MET A 133 0.76 12.07 16.27
CA MET A 133 2.20 11.83 16.37
C MET A 133 2.99 13.13 16.20
N PRO A 134 3.95 13.44 17.11
CA PRO A 134 4.80 14.64 17.00
C PRO A 134 5.61 14.69 15.69
N ARG A 135 5.94 13.53 15.14
CA ARG A 135 6.73 13.37 13.91
C ARG A 135 6.00 12.47 12.91
N GLY A 136 4.72 12.74 12.73
CA GLY A 136 3.88 12.04 11.77
C GLY A 136 4.15 12.48 10.33
N PRO A 137 3.61 11.73 9.33
CA PRO A 137 3.79 12.00 7.92
C PRO A 137 3.42 13.44 7.53
N GLU A 138 4.18 14.03 6.63
CA GLU A 138 3.93 15.40 6.14
C GLU A 138 2.64 15.48 5.31
N ARG A 139 2.22 14.39 4.70
CA ARG A 139 1.01 14.31 3.89
C ARG A 139 0.34 12.95 4.08
N LEU A 140 -0.97 12.97 4.26
CA LEU A 140 -1.83 11.79 4.36
C LEU A 140 -2.88 11.87 3.26
N VAL A 141 -2.94 10.85 2.40
CA VAL A 141 -3.99 10.68 1.39
C VAL A 141 -4.62 9.32 1.61
N VAL A 142 -5.85 9.34 2.08
CA VAL A 142 -6.61 8.13 2.41
C VAL A 142 -7.99 8.21 1.78
N THR A 143 -8.44 7.11 1.19
CA THR A 143 -9.78 7.00 0.60
C THR A 143 -10.54 5.82 1.13
#